data_f7c7a29b4b899c55000c4573c0a63802
#
_entry.id   f7c7a29b4b899c55000c4573c0a63802
#
_cell.length_a   1.000
_cell.length_b   1.000
_cell.length_c   1.000
_cell.angle_alpha   90.00
_cell.angle_beta   90.00
_cell.angle_gamma   90.00
#
_symmetry.space_group_name_H-M   'P 1'
#
loop_
_entity.id
_entity.type
_entity.pdbx_description
1 polymer ?
#
loop_
_entity_poly.entity_id
_entity_poly.type
_entity_poly.pdbx_seq_one_letter_code
_entity_poly.pdbx_strand_id
1 'polypeptide(L)'
;MSNPQILMSAFADEAANHKTALEQFSALAAVGLRYYSPRFLDVDSSGVVKHVVDLKKSEYKQLNKLHDEFGMSVTSIGSRIGKVKLQNVEDGSHNKFIPIARYLKTEVKSTIEAALALDTKLVRGFSFYHPVGSNPEDHVPQAVDQIGQIADACQAAGVIYGLEIEPNLIGETGPLLAKIAKKLKHPNMVLIYDGGNIAAQNKDRLQCLSEFRDMAPYLGWLHIKDYAIDRSLNWTGAVDEERLKNFVPANVGDAGHEQVLLELREHLPKLTRKMQKLGVPGFFLEVEPHLKGGGQFGGFSGPDGVGVAVRALRSVLDYVNIDYDMRTFADIREARGF
;
A
#
# COMPACT_ATOMS: atom_id res chain seq x y z
N MET A 1 15.47 25.65 -1.22
CA MET A 1 14.26 24.85 -1.47
C MET A 1 13.78 24.32 -0.13
N SER A 2 12.51 24.45 0.20
CA SER A 2 11.94 23.78 1.37
C SER A 2 12.10 22.26 1.18
N ASN A 3 12.39 21.52 2.25
CA ASN A 3 12.38 20.06 2.17
C ASN A 3 10.96 19.58 1.84
N PRO A 4 10.79 18.62 0.93
CA PRO A 4 9.47 18.11 0.60
C PRO A 4 8.77 17.58 1.86
N GLN A 5 7.47 17.88 1.98
CA GLN A 5 6.67 17.42 3.12
C GLN A 5 6.32 15.94 3.00
N ILE A 6 6.17 15.45 1.77
CA ILE A 6 5.90 14.04 1.47
C ILE A 6 6.83 13.52 0.36
N LEU A 7 6.98 12.20 0.35
CA LEU A 7 7.64 11.47 -0.72
C LEU A 7 6.58 10.73 -1.55
N MET A 8 6.65 10.90 -2.88
CA MET A 8 5.71 10.24 -3.79
C MET A 8 6.23 8.88 -4.21
N SER A 9 5.35 7.89 -4.22
CA SER A 9 5.59 6.52 -4.63
C SER A 9 4.42 5.97 -5.44
N ALA A 10 4.59 4.81 -6.07
CA ALA A 10 3.50 4.08 -6.70
C ALA A 10 3.74 2.57 -6.68
N PHE A 11 2.66 1.79 -6.77
CA PHE A 11 2.75 0.36 -7.09
C PHE A 11 3.17 0.20 -8.55
N ALA A 12 4.40 -0.30 -8.76
CA ALA A 12 5.04 -0.29 -10.06
C ALA A 12 4.39 -1.23 -11.07
N ASP A 13 3.86 -2.35 -10.62
CA ASP A 13 3.21 -3.32 -11.50
C ASP A 13 1.94 -2.78 -12.15
N GLU A 14 1.37 -1.69 -11.65
CA GLU A 14 0.26 -0.99 -12.30
C GLU A 14 0.70 -0.10 -13.46
N ALA A 15 1.97 0.27 -13.49
CA ALA A 15 2.51 1.13 -14.54
C ALA A 15 2.93 0.38 -15.82
N ALA A 16 2.90 -0.95 -15.83
CA ALA A 16 3.42 -1.75 -16.94
C ALA A 16 2.40 -2.74 -17.49
N ASN A 17 2.31 -2.82 -18.83
CA ASN A 17 1.38 -3.73 -19.50
C ASN A 17 1.79 -5.20 -19.36
N HIS A 18 3.08 -5.51 -19.43
CA HIS A 18 3.63 -6.87 -19.36
C HIS A 18 4.31 -7.16 -18.01
N LYS A 19 4.29 -6.20 -17.08
CA LYS A 19 4.91 -6.30 -15.75
C LYS A 19 6.41 -6.57 -15.78
N THR A 20 7.11 -6.28 -16.89
CA THR A 20 8.57 -6.35 -16.90
C THR A 20 9.15 -5.25 -16.00
N ALA A 21 10.23 -5.54 -15.28
CA ALA A 21 10.87 -4.55 -14.41
C ALA A 21 11.31 -3.30 -15.20
N LEU A 22 11.78 -3.49 -16.42
CA LEU A 22 12.19 -2.40 -17.31
C LEU A 22 11.02 -1.47 -17.67
N GLU A 23 9.85 -2.02 -18.05
CA GLU A 23 8.65 -1.21 -18.32
C GLU A 23 8.20 -0.44 -17.09
N GLN A 24 8.14 -1.12 -15.93
CA GLN A 24 7.75 -0.50 -14.67
C GLN A 24 8.63 0.71 -14.34
N PHE A 25 9.94 0.54 -14.38
CA PHE A 25 10.88 1.61 -14.04
C PHE A 25 10.89 2.73 -15.08
N SER A 26 10.80 2.39 -16.37
CA SER A 26 10.71 3.40 -17.43
C SER A 26 9.46 4.27 -17.28
N ALA A 27 8.31 3.66 -16.99
CA ALA A 27 7.05 4.38 -16.80
C ALA A 27 7.10 5.29 -15.56
N LEU A 28 7.61 4.79 -14.43
CA LEU A 28 7.71 5.58 -13.20
C LEU A 28 8.74 6.71 -13.31
N ALA A 29 9.88 6.44 -13.94
CA ALA A 29 10.88 7.47 -14.22
C ALA A 29 10.34 8.56 -15.16
N ALA A 30 9.54 8.19 -16.17
CA ALA A 30 8.93 9.14 -17.10
C ALA A 30 7.95 10.10 -16.42
N VAL A 31 7.27 9.69 -15.35
CA VAL A 31 6.41 10.58 -14.55
C VAL A 31 7.14 11.25 -13.38
N GLY A 32 8.45 11.05 -13.24
CA GLY A 32 9.30 11.73 -12.27
C GLY A 32 9.33 11.09 -10.88
N LEU A 33 8.87 9.86 -10.70
CA LEU A 33 8.95 9.15 -9.42
C LEU A 33 10.35 8.59 -9.17
N ARG A 34 10.79 8.62 -7.92
CA ARG A 34 12.02 7.99 -7.42
C ARG A 34 11.75 6.72 -6.61
N TYR A 35 10.57 6.64 -6.03
CA TYR A 35 10.17 5.57 -5.13
C TYR A 35 9.05 4.75 -5.72
N TYR A 36 9.06 3.45 -5.40
CA TYR A 36 8.02 2.54 -5.84
C TYR A 36 7.86 1.36 -4.87
N SER A 37 6.70 0.70 -4.92
CA SER A 37 6.47 -0.57 -4.23
C SER A 37 6.34 -1.71 -5.23
N PRO A 38 7.23 -2.72 -5.18
CA PRO A 38 7.13 -3.92 -5.99
C PRO A 38 6.05 -4.86 -5.46
N ARG A 39 5.28 -5.43 -6.37
CA ARG A 39 4.28 -6.47 -6.12
C ARG A 39 4.46 -7.63 -7.10
N PHE A 40 4.24 -7.41 -8.37
CA PHE A 40 4.39 -8.39 -9.43
C PHE A 40 5.41 -7.93 -10.47
N LEU A 41 6.40 -8.79 -10.77
CA LEU A 41 7.51 -8.48 -11.67
C LEU A 41 7.88 -9.67 -12.55
N ASP A 42 8.14 -9.38 -13.82
CA ASP A 42 8.98 -10.19 -14.70
C ASP A 42 10.36 -9.52 -14.78
N VAL A 43 11.31 -10.03 -14.02
CA VAL A 43 12.61 -9.34 -13.80
C VAL A 43 13.52 -9.43 -15.01
N ASP A 44 13.51 -10.55 -15.71
CA ASP A 44 14.41 -10.88 -16.82
C ASP A 44 13.72 -10.81 -18.20
N SER A 45 12.48 -10.32 -18.25
CA SER A 45 11.65 -10.22 -19.46
C SER A 45 11.40 -11.57 -20.15
N SER A 46 11.34 -12.64 -19.38
CA SER A 46 11.08 -14.00 -19.85
C SER A 46 9.60 -14.32 -20.09
N GLY A 47 8.70 -13.41 -19.73
CA GLY A 47 7.26 -13.62 -19.71
C GLY A 47 6.74 -14.29 -18.42
N VAL A 48 7.63 -14.55 -17.44
CA VAL A 48 7.26 -15.18 -16.16
C VAL A 48 7.13 -14.14 -15.07
N VAL A 49 5.90 -13.73 -14.82
CA VAL A 49 5.57 -12.79 -13.73
C VAL A 49 5.58 -13.52 -12.39
N LYS A 50 6.32 -13.00 -11.41
CA LYS A 50 6.39 -13.49 -10.04
C LYS A 50 5.95 -12.42 -9.05
N HIS A 51 5.42 -12.84 -7.93
CA HIS A 51 5.30 -11.94 -6.79
C HIS A 51 6.69 -11.64 -6.21
N VAL A 52 6.91 -10.42 -5.74
CA VAL A 52 8.23 -9.96 -5.26
C VAL A 52 8.84 -10.86 -4.19
N VAL A 53 8.02 -11.45 -3.31
CA VAL A 53 8.49 -12.36 -2.24
C VAL A 53 8.89 -13.75 -2.75
N ASP A 54 8.55 -14.09 -4.00
CA ASP A 54 8.86 -15.37 -4.63
C ASP A 54 10.08 -15.29 -5.57
N LEU A 55 10.75 -14.12 -5.62
CA LEU A 55 11.95 -13.91 -6.42
C LEU A 55 13.15 -14.65 -5.85
N LYS A 56 14.06 -15.07 -6.74
CA LYS A 56 15.35 -15.67 -6.38
C LYS A 56 16.38 -14.58 -6.03
N LYS A 57 17.42 -14.95 -5.31
CA LYS A 57 18.54 -14.03 -4.98
C LYS A 57 19.19 -13.38 -6.22
N SER A 58 19.26 -14.11 -7.35
CA SER A 58 19.79 -13.55 -8.61
C SER A 58 18.85 -12.48 -9.20
N GLU A 59 17.53 -12.63 -9.05
CA GLU A 59 16.54 -11.68 -9.53
C GLU A 59 16.55 -10.39 -8.67
N TYR A 60 16.70 -10.50 -7.35
CA TYR A 60 16.93 -9.30 -6.50
C TYR A 60 18.22 -8.55 -6.90
N LYS A 61 19.32 -9.27 -7.22
CA LYS A 61 20.54 -8.61 -7.70
C LYS A 61 20.36 -7.90 -9.02
N GLN A 62 19.54 -8.45 -9.92
CA GLN A 62 19.21 -7.81 -11.19
C GLN A 62 18.34 -6.57 -10.98
N LEU A 63 17.33 -6.64 -10.08
CA LEU A 63 16.53 -5.46 -9.71
C LEU A 63 17.40 -4.34 -9.13
N ASN A 64 18.34 -4.65 -8.24
CA ASN A 64 19.23 -3.65 -7.66
C ASN A 64 20.10 -2.95 -8.72
N LYS A 65 20.54 -3.67 -9.77
CA LYS A 65 21.23 -3.02 -10.91
C LYS A 65 20.32 -2.05 -11.66
N LEU A 66 19.07 -2.44 -11.86
CA LEU A 66 18.07 -1.54 -12.49
C LEU A 66 17.74 -0.35 -11.57
N HIS A 67 17.74 -0.53 -10.24
CA HIS A 67 17.62 0.58 -9.30
C HIS A 67 18.73 1.61 -9.50
N ASP A 68 19.99 1.16 -9.59
CA ASP A 68 21.13 2.05 -9.84
C ASP A 68 21.00 2.75 -11.20
N GLU A 69 20.61 2.02 -12.25
CA GLU A 69 20.48 2.55 -13.60
C GLU A 69 19.36 3.63 -13.71
N PHE A 70 18.20 3.37 -13.09
CA PHE A 70 17.06 4.29 -13.13
C PHE A 70 17.03 5.26 -11.95
N GLY A 71 17.94 5.13 -10.98
CA GLY A 71 17.94 5.89 -9.72
C GLY A 71 16.63 5.70 -8.95
N MET A 72 16.14 4.47 -8.88
CA MET A 72 14.90 4.10 -8.16
C MET A 72 15.24 3.55 -6.78
N SER A 73 14.29 3.69 -5.85
CA SER A 73 14.38 3.11 -4.51
C SER A 73 13.03 2.49 -4.14
N VAL A 74 13.07 1.42 -3.34
CA VAL A 74 11.85 0.75 -2.89
C VAL A 74 11.26 1.46 -1.67
N THR A 75 9.98 1.78 -1.74
CA THR A 75 9.20 2.33 -0.61
C THR A 75 8.85 1.22 0.36
N SER A 76 8.05 0.28 -0.08
CA SER A 76 7.54 -0.84 0.72
C SER A 76 7.50 -2.12 -0.10
N ILE A 77 7.51 -3.27 0.56
CA ILE A 77 7.16 -4.53 -0.11
C ILE A 77 5.64 -4.66 -0.15
N GLY A 78 5.07 -4.68 -1.35
CA GLY A 78 3.63 -4.92 -1.58
C GLY A 78 3.26 -6.37 -1.27
N SER A 79 3.40 -6.79 -0.02
CA SER A 79 3.21 -8.18 0.39
C SER A 79 1.75 -8.59 0.47
N ARG A 80 1.53 -9.89 0.56
CA ARG A 80 0.22 -10.53 0.78
C ARG A 80 0.05 -11.05 2.22
N ILE A 81 0.91 -10.62 3.16
CA ILE A 81 0.79 -11.00 4.57
C ILE A 81 -0.59 -10.59 5.09
N GLY A 82 -1.31 -11.54 5.70
CA GLY A 82 -2.66 -11.33 6.24
C GLY A 82 -3.80 -11.60 5.25
N LYS A 83 -3.55 -11.85 3.97
CA LYS A 83 -4.57 -12.31 2.99
C LYS A 83 -4.83 -13.82 3.11
N VAL A 84 -5.01 -14.28 4.34
CA VAL A 84 -5.34 -15.66 4.71
C VAL A 84 -6.40 -15.66 5.79
N LYS A 85 -7.12 -16.79 5.96
CA LYS A 85 -8.11 -16.94 7.05
C LYS A 85 -7.43 -16.83 8.42
N LEU A 86 -8.06 -16.12 9.34
CA LEU A 86 -7.64 -16.08 10.74
C LEU A 86 -7.81 -17.43 11.43
N GLN A 87 -8.87 -18.16 11.09
CA GLN A 87 -9.29 -19.40 11.71
C GLN A 87 -9.44 -20.51 10.67
N ASN A 88 -9.19 -21.75 11.08
CA ASN A 88 -9.42 -22.92 10.23
C ASN A 88 -10.89 -23.36 10.29
N VAL A 89 -11.74 -22.59 9.64
CA VAL A 89 -13.19 -22.84 9.55
C VAL A 89 -13.63 -23.01 8.10
N GLU A 90 -14.57 -23.92 7.86
CA GLU A 90 -15.24 -24.03 6.57
C GLU A 90 -16.39 -23.03 6.53
N ASP A 91 -16.24 -22.00 5.70
CA ASP A 91 -17.16 -20.85 5.60
C ASP A 91 -17.62 -20.57 4.16
N GLY A 92 -17.36 -21.52 3.25
CA GLY A 92 -17.70 -21.39 1.83
C GLY A 92 -16.76 -20.45 1.04
N SER A 93 -15.79 -19.80 1.69
CA SER A 93 -14.82 -18.95 0.98
C SER A 93 -13.66 -19.78 0.41
N HIS A 94 -13.02 -19.27 -0.65
CA HIS A 94 -11.82 -19.88 -1.24
C HIS A 94 -10.51 -19.46 -0.54
N ASN A 95 -10.58 -18.64 0.52
CA ASN A 95 -9.41 -18.18 1.24
C ASN A 95 -8.72 -19.35 1.98
N LYS A 96 -7.39 -19.35 1.98
CA LYS A 96 -6.61 -20.41 2.63
C LYS A 96 -6.42 -20.08 4.11
N PHE A 97 -6.40 -21.13 4.95
CA PHE A 97 -5.89 -21.04 6.31
C PHE A 97 -4.45 -21.56 6.37
N ILE A 98 -3.58 -20.84 7.05
CA ILE A 98 -2.20 -21.28 7.32
C ILE A 98 -1.93 -21.05 8.81
N PRO A 99 -1.58 -22.10 9.58
CA PRO A 99 -1.23 -21.95 10.99
C PRO A 99 -0.12 -20.92 11.18
N ILE A 100 -0.26 -20.03 12.15
CA ILE A 100 0.65 -18.86 12.34
C ILE A 100 2.12 -19.29 12.44
N ALA A 101 2.44 -20.36 13.14
CA ALA A 101 3.80 -20.86 13.29
C ALA A 101 4.45 -21.26 11.93
N ARG A 102 3.64 -21.79 10.98
CA ARG A 102 4.08 -22.06 9.61
C ARG A 102 4.16 -20.76 8.81
N TYR A 103 3.17 -19.90 8.96
CA TYR A 103 3.08 -18.63 8.24
C TYR A 103 4.30 -17.73 8.49
N LEU A 104 4.73 -17.63 9.75
CA LEU A 104 5.95 -16.91 10.14
C LEU A 104 7.21 -17.48 9.46
N LYS A 105 7.31 -18.80 9.32
CA LYS A 105 8.46 -19.48 8.70
C LYS A 105 8.44 -19.46 7.16
N THR A 106 7.34 -19.11 6.54
CA THR A 106 7.16 -19.08 5.09
C THR A 106 6.93 -17.65 4.61
N GLU A 107 5.69 -17.21 4.48
CA GLU A 107 5.31 -15.92 3.87
C GLU A 107 5.95 -14.73 4.57
N VAL A 108 5.91 -14.67 5.90
CA VAL A 108 6.48 -13.55 6.67
C VAL A 108 8.00 -13.51 6.48
N LYS A 109 8.66 -14.66 6.60
CA LYS A 109 10.11 -14.77 6.40
C LYS A 109 10.51 -14.35 4.99
N SER A 110 9.85 -14.87 3.94
CA SER A 110 10.17 -14.51 2.55
C SER A 110 9.95 -13.02 2.29
N THR A 111 8.91 -12.42 2.89
CA THR A 111 8.66 -10.99 2.77
C THR A 111 9.76 -10.16 3.44
N ILE A 112 10.21 -10.54 4.63
CA ILE A 112 11.33 -9.89 5.32
C ILE A 112 12.62 -10.01 4.48
N GLU A 113 12.90 -11.20 3.94
CA GLU A 113 14.06 -11.42 3.07
C GLU A 113 14.00 -10.53 1.80
N ALA A 114 12.82 -10.34 1.21
CA ALA A 114 12.62 -9.41 0.09
C ALA A 114 12.90 -7.96 0.50
N ALA A 115 12.40 -7.52 1.65
CA ALA A 115 12.62 -6.18 2.16
C ALA A 115 14.12 -5.89 2.37
N LEU A 116 14.83 -6.82 2.98
CA LEU A 116 16.28 -6.72 3.20
C LEU A 116 17.07 -6.76 1.88
N ALA A 117 16.65 -7.61 0.93
CA ALA A 117 17.33 -7.73 -0.37
C ALA A 117 17.17 -6.48 -1.25
N LEU A 118 16.09 -5.72 -1.07
CA LEU A 118 15.74 -4.52 -1.82
C LEU A 118 15.95 -3.22 -1.02
N ASP A 119 16.64 -3.29 0.11
CA ASP A 119 17.00 -2.15 0.99
C ASP A 119 15.80 -1.27 1.39
N THR A 120 14.66 -1.89 1.72
CA THR A 120 13.53 -1.18 2.28
C THR A 120 13.21 -1.62 3.70
N LYS A 121 12.68 -0.70 4.50
CA LYS A 121 12.23 -0.98 5.87
C LYS A 121 10.73 -1.20 5.99
N LEU A 122 9.96 -0.94 4.93
CA LEU A 122 8.51 -1.00 5.01
C LEU A 122 7.98 -2.28 4.36
N VAL A 123 7.10 -2.95 5.07
CA VAL A 123 6.36 -4.11 4.57
C VAL A 123 4.87 -3.84 4.78
N ARG A 124 4.10 -3.89 3.70
CA ARG A 124 2.65 -3.86 3.76
C ARG A 124 2.10 -5.22 4.17
N GLY A 125 1.04 -5.23 4.97
CA GLY A 125 0.27 -6.41 5.30
C GLY A 125 -1.17 -6.07 5.69
N PHE A 126 -1.93 -7.10 6.03
CA PHE A 126 -3.37 -7.04 6.25
C PHE A 126 -3.79 -7.76 7.54
N SER A 127 -5.07 -7.63 7.91
CA SER A 127 -5.59 -8.02 9.23
C SER A 127 -6.28 -9.39 9.27
N PHE A 128 -6.11 -10.22 8.26
CA PHE A 128 -6.74 -11.53 8.07
C PHE A 128 -8.23 -11.50 7.69
N TYR A 129 -8.67 -12.53 6.98
CA TYR A 129 -10.10 -12.78 6.74
C TYR A 129 -10.74 -13.36 8.01
N HIS A 130 -11.85 -12.76 8.45
CA HIS A 130 -12.71 -13.37 9.47
C HIS A 130 -13.68 -14.38 8.82
N PRO A 131 -14.30 -15.30 9.58
CA PRO A 131 -15.29 -16.22 9.04
C PRO A 131 -16.44 -15.47 8.37
N VAL A 132 -16.89 -15.94 7.21
CA VAL A 132 -18.01 -15.35 6.46
C VAL A 132 -19.26 -15.21 7.35
N GLY A 133 -19.87 -14.04 7.36
CA GLY A 133 -21.06 -13.74 8.14
C GLY A 133 -20.82 -13.46 9.63
N SER A 134 -19.59 -13.54 10.12
CA SER A 134 -19.26 -13.15 11.50
C SER A 134 -19.00 -11.64 11.61
N ASN A 135 -19.12 -11.10 12.81
CA ASN A 135 -18.73 -9.72 13.09
C ASN A 135 -17.19 -9.63 13.20
N PRO A 136 -16.50 -8.83 12.37
CA PRO A 136 -15.04 -8.69 12.43
C PRO A 136 -14.53 -8.25 13.81
N GLU A 137 -15.31 -7.49 14.58
CA GLU A 137 -14.92 -7.03 15.90
C GLU A 137 -14.66 -8.16 16.90
N ASP A 138 -15.41 -9.27 16.79
CA ASP A 138 -15.29 -10.44 17.69
C ASP A 138 -13.94 -11.13 17.51
N HIS A 139 -13.30 -10.96 16.36
CA HIS A 139 -12.03 -11.58 15.99
C HIS A 139 -10.80 -10.71 16.29
N VAL A 140 -10.99 -9.46 16.70
CA VAL A 140 -9.89 -8.53 17.02
C VAL A 140 -8.89 -9.10 18.06
N PRO A 141 -9.30 -9.78 19.15
CA PRO A 141 -8.30 -10.32 20.08
C PRO A 141 -7.33 -11.31 19.45
N GLN A 142 -7.83 -12.24 18.62
CA GLN A 142 -7.00 -13.23 17.93
C GLN A 142 -6.15 -12.58 16.83
N ALA A 143 -6.70 -11.59 16.10
CA ALA A 143 -5.95 -10.83 15.12
C ALA A 143 -4.78 -10.08 15.77
N VAL A 144 -5.00 -9.45 16.91
CA VAL A 144 -3.95 -8.75 17.69
C VAL A 144 -2.81 -9.71 18.06
N ASP A 145 -3.11 -10.92 18.52
CA ASP A 145 -2.10 -11.94 18.83
C ASP A 145 -1.26 -12.32 17.61
N GLN A 146 -1.90 -12.63 16.48
CA GLN A 146 -1.19 -13.05 15.27
C GLN A 146 -0.43 -11.89 14.61
N ILE A 147 -1.01 -10.69 14.56
CA ILE A 147 -0.34 -9.49 14.04
C ILE A 147 0.86 -9.14 14.93
N GLY A 148 0.75 -9.32 16.24
CA GLY A 148 1.85 -9.13 17.19
C GLY A 148 3.05 -10.00 16.85
N GLN A 149 2.84 -11.29 16.65
CA GLN A 149 3.90 -12.22 16.26
C GLN A 149 4.56 -11.85 14.92
N ILE A 150 3.80 -11.34 13.95
CA ILE A 150 4.33 -10.84 12.67
C ILE A 150 5.17 -9.58 12.89
N ALA A 151 4.66 -8.63 13.69
CA ALA A 151 5.35 -7.39 14.01
C ALA A 151 6.66 -7.64 14.79
N ASP A 152 6.67 -8.60 15.72
CA ASP A 152 7.87 -9.07 16.43
C ASP A 152 8.92 -9.61 15.46
N ALA A 153 8.51 -10.45 14.50
CA ALA A 153 9.41 -11.00 13.47
C ALA A 153 9.98 -9.89 12.57
N CYS A 154 9.16 -8.92 12.18
CA CYS A 154 9.61 -7.73 11.44
C CYS A 154 10.59 -6.89 12.25
N GLN A 155 10.29 -6.63 13.52
CA GLN A 155 11.15 -5.85 14.42
C GLN A 155 12.52 -6.51 14.60
N ALA A 156 12.55 -7.81 14.79
CA ALA A 156 13.80 -8.57 14.94
C ALA A 156 14.72 -8.45 13.70
N ALA A 157 14.14 -8.19 12.52
CA ALA A 157 14.85 -7.96 11.26
C ALA A 157 15.10 -6.47 10.95
N GLY A 158 14.67 -5.54 11.81
CA GLY A 158 14.79 -4.10 11.57
C GLY A 158 13.81 -3.57 10.52
N VAL A 159 12.70 -4.26 10.28
CA VAL A 159 11.65 -3.96 9.30
C VAL A 159 10.38 -3.50 10.03
N ILE A 160 9.61 -2.61 9.42
CA ILE A 160 8.37 -2.03 9.95
C ILE A 160 7.19 -2.70 9.27
N TYR A 161 6.24 -3.18 10.05
CA TYR A 161 5.00 -3.77 9.56
C TYR A 161 3.91 -2.71 9.45
N GLY A 162 3.42 -2.46 8.23
CA GLY A 162 2.31 -1.56 7.95
C GLY A 162 1.01 -2.35 7.75
N LEU A 163 0.00 -2.07 8.55
CA LEU A 163 -1.29 -2.72 8.50
C LEU A 163 -2.29 -1.87 7.71
N GLU A 164 -2.65 -2.34 6.51
CA GLU A 164 -3.54 -1.64 5.59
C GLU A 164 -5.01 -1.84 5.94
N ILE A 165 -5.80 -0.76 5.82
CA ILE A 165 -7.25 -0.83 5.83
C ILE A 165 -7.72 -1.49 4.53
N GLU A 166 -8.52 -2.56 4.66
CA GLU A 166 -8.94 -3.34 3.50
C GLU A 166 -10.33 -3.95 3.75
N PRO A 167 -11.28 -3.81 2.82
CA PRO A 167 -12.62 -4.41 2.97
C PRO A 167 -12.56 -5.93 3.11
N ASN A 168 -13.59 -6.48 3.73
CA ASN A 168 -13.77 -7.92 3.97
C ASN A 168 -12.75 -8.55 4.94
N LEU A 169 -11.91 -7.75 5.59
CA LEU A 169 -10.93 -8.19 6.60
C LEU A 169 -11.32 -7.70 7.99
N ILE A 170 -10.67 -8.20 9.02
CA ILE A 170 -10.93 -7.77 10.41
C ILE A 170 -10.70 -6.26 10.58
N GLY A 171 -9.68 -5.71 9.93
CA GLY A 171 -9.37 -4.28 9.91
C GLY A 171 -9.97 -3.55 8.72
N GLU A 172 -11.22 -3.80 8.38
CA GLU A 172 -11.92 -3.16 7.24
C GLU A 172 -12.36 -1.72 7.51
N THR A 173 -12.27 -1.26 8.77
CA THR A 173 -12.62 0.10 9.16
C THR A 173 -11.52 0.77 9.99
N GLY A 174 -11.45 2.10 9.94
CA GLY A 174 -10.50 2.89 10.73
C GLY A 174 -10.61 2.63 12.24
N PRO A 175 -11.83 2.61 12.84
CA PRO A 175 -12.01 2.24 14.24
C PRO A 175 -11.46 0.85 14.59
N LEU A 176 -11.66 -0.16 13.74
CA LEU A 176 -11.15 -1.52 13.99
C LEU A 176 -9.62 -1.57 13.90
N LEU A 177 -9.01 -0.93 12.89
CA LEU A 177 -7.55 -0.85 12.81
C LEU A 177 -6.95 -0.05 13.97
N ALA A 178 -7.55 1.08 14.33
CA ALA A 178 -7.13 1.85 15.50
C ALA A 178 -7.24 1.04 16.79
N LYS A 179 -8.29 0.22 16.94
CA LYS A 179 -8.48 -0.70 18.06
C LYS A 179 -7.37 -1.77 18.11
N ILE A 180 -7.00 -2.35 16.95
CA ILE A 180 -5.88 -3.29 16.85
C ILE A 180 -4.58 -2.60 17.26
N ALA A 181 -4.26 -1.46 16.69
CA ALA A 181 -3.03 -0.72 16.98
C ALA A 181 -2.94 -0.31 18.47
N LYS A 182 -4.05 0.17 19.05
CA LYS A 182 -4.14 0.56 20.46
C LYS A 182 -3.94 -0.63 21.40
N LYS A 183 -4.45 -1.82 21.06
CA LYS A 183 -4.28 -3.03 21.88
C LYS A 183 -2.86 -3.57 21.78
N LEU A 184 -2.31 -3.62 20.58
CA LEU A 184 -0.98 -4.17 20.32
C LEU A 184 0.14 -3.27 20.88
N LYS A 185 0.04 -1.94 20.71
CA LYS A 185 1.06 -0.96 21.15
C LYS A 185 2.48 -1.32 20.70
N HIS A 186 2.62 -1.87 19.51
CA HIS A 186 3.89 -2.35 19.01
C HIS A 186 4.70 -1.22 18.34
N PRO A 187 5.98 -0.99 18.70
CA PRO A 187 6.76 0.16 18.21
C PRO A 187 7.07 0.08 16.69
N ASN A 188 7.13 -1.13 16.13
CA ASN A 188 7.41 -1.39 14.72
C ASN A 188 6.17 -1.69 13.88
N MET A 189 4.97 -1.42 14.39
CA MET A 189 3.74 -1.50 13.62
C MET A 189 3.13 -0.12 13.40
N VAL A 190 2.72 0.15 12.18
CA VAL A 190 2.02 1.37 11.77
C VAL A 190 0.78 1.03 10.96
N LEU A 191 -0.12 1.98 10.77
CA LEU A 191 -1.29 1.81 9.92
C LEU A 191 -1.07 2.45 8.55
N ILE A 192 -1.72 1.86 7.54
CA ILE A 192 -1.78 2.39 6.18
C ILE A 192 -3.23 2.75 5.89
N TYR A 193 -3.47 4.03 5.64
CA TYR A 193 -4.78 4.51 5.20
C TYR A 193 -4.90 4.33 3.68
N ASP A 194 -6.05 3.85 3.23
CA ASP A 194 -6.44 3.76 1.82
C ASP A 194 -7.89 4.24 1.66
N GLY A 195 -8.06 5.43 1.09
CA GLY A 195 -9.37 6.06 0.93
C GLY A 195 -10.27 5.32 -0.05
N GLY A 196 -9.70 4.73 -1.11
CA GLY A 196 -10.45 3.95 -2.09
C GLY A 196 -11.03 2.66 -1.50
N ASN A 197 -10.29 2.00 -0.63
CA ASN A 197 -10.76 0.82 0.10
C ASN A 197 -11.93 1.15 1.06
N ILE A 198 -11.92 2.35 1.63
CA ILE A 198 -13.02 2.81 2.49
C ILE A 198 -14.23 3.18 1.64
N ALA A 199 -14.05 3.98 0.58
CA ALA A 199 -15.15 4.43 -0.29
C ALA A 199 -15.83 3.25 -1.02
N ALA A 200 -15.10 2.20 -1.39
CA ALA A 200 -15.63 0.97 -1.98
C ALA A 200 -16.65 0.26 -1.06
N GLN A 201 -16.60 0.51 0.25
CA GLN A 201 -17.59 0.05 1.24
C GLN A 201 -18.83 0.95 1.29
N ASN A 202 -19.07 1.75 0.25
CA ASN A 202 -20.20 2.68 0.15
C ASN A 202 -20.16 3.83 1.18
N LYS A 203 -18.96 4.21 1.60
CA LYS A 203 -18.71 5.30 2.56
C LYS A 203 -18.36 6.59 1.82
N ASP A 204 -19.08 7.65 2.11
CA ASP A 204 -18.85 8.96 1.52
C ASP A 204 -17.58 9.65 2.09
N ARG A 205 -17.24 10.80 1.50
CA ARG A 205 -16.05 11.58 1.88
C ARG A 205 -15.98 11.98 3.35
N LEU A 206 -17.13 12.22 4.00
CA LEU A 206 -17.14 12.55 5.43
C LEU A 206 -16.87 11.33 6.31
N GLN A 207 -17.37 10.19 5.89
CA GLN A 207 -17.10 8.91 6.54
C GLN A 207 -15.63 8.51 6.33
N CYS A 208 -15.08 8.68 5.11
CA CYS A 208 -13.66 8.45 4.83
C CYS A 208 -12.76 9.33 5.71
N LEU A 209 -13.12 10.61 5.87
CA LEU A 209 -12.40 11.53 6.75
C LEU A 209 -12.51 11.13 8.22
N SER A 210 -13.67 10.67 8.68
CA SER A 210 -13.84 10.17 10.05
C SER A 210 -12.94 8.98 10.32
N GLU A 211 -12.86 8.02 9.38
CA GLU A 211 -11.99 6.85 9.51
C GLU A 211 -10.50 7.21 9.48
N PHE A 212 -10.12 8.21 8.68
CA PHE A 212 -8.77 8.77 8.70
C PHE A 212 -8.41 9.30 10.10
N ARG A 213 -9.31 10.02 10.75
CA ARG A 213 -9.11 10.59 12.10
C ARG A 213 -8.86 9.52 13.15
N ASP A 214 -9.59 8.41 13.09
CA ASP A 214 -9.38 7.27 13.99
C ASP A 214 -7.98 6.66 13.80
N MET A 215 -7.49 6.59 12.56
CA MET A 215 -6.20 6.01 12.21
C MET A 215 -5.01 6.97 12.39
N ALA A 216 -5.23 8.28 12.32
CA ALA A 216 -4.19 9.31 12.24
C ALA A 216 -3.07 9.17 13.29
N PRO A 217 -3.32 8.84 14.58
CA PRO A 217 -2.26 8.67 15.58
C PRO A 217 -1.26 7.54 15.26
N TYR A 218 -1.68 6.56 14.45
CA TYR A 218 -0.95 5.32 14.20
C TYR A 218 -0.36 5.26 12.79
N LEU A 219 -0.65 6.22 11.91
CA LEU A 219 -0.24 6.20 10.50
C LEU A 219 1.27 6.09 10.31
N GLY A 220 1.67 5.34 9.27
CA GLY A 220 3.01 5.26 8.71
C GLY A 220 3.11 5.85 7.31
N TRP A 221 2.15 5.54 6.45
CA TRP A 221 2.02 6.12 5.10
C TRP A 221 0.57 5.97 4.61
N LEU A 222 0.26 6.53 3.44
CA LEU A 222 -1.03 6.40 2.78
C LEU A 222 -0.90 5.75 1.42
N HIS A 223 -1.85 4.88 1.07
CA HIS A 223 -2.16 4.56 -0.31
C HIS A 223 -3.15 5.58 -0.86
N ILE A 224 -2.90 6.00 -2.08
CA ILE A 224 -3.75 6.96 -2.80
C ILE A 224 -4.47 6.20 -3.91
N LYS A 225 -5.70 5.86 -3.61
CA LYS A 225 -6.66 5.20 -4.47
C LYS A 225 -8.01 5.86 -4.25
N ASP A 226 -8.73 6.14 -5.31
CA ASP A 226 -10.05 6.77 -5.19
C ASP A 226 -11.12 5.92 -5.88
N TYR A 227 -12.35 6.11 -5.47
CA TYR A 227 -13.46 5.27 -5.86
C TYR A 227 -14.72 6.11 -6.08
N ALA A 228 -15.39 5.92 -7.20
CA ALA A 228 -16.69 6.54 -7.46
C ALA A 228 -17.81 5.60 -6.98
N ILE A 229 -18.58 6.02 -5.99
CA ILE A 229 -19.66 5.23 -5.43
C ILE A 229 -20.79 5.11 -6.46
N ASP A 230 -21.06 3.89 -6.91
CA ASP A 230 -22.24 3.60 -7.70
C ASP A 230 -23.44 3.40 -6.79
N ARG A 231 -24.29 4.42 -6.73
CA ARG A 231 -25.51 4.45 -5.89
C ARG A 231 -26.62 3.53 -6.39
N SER A 232 -26.47 2.95 -7.59
CA SER A 232 -27.40 1.94 -8.12
C SER A 232 -27.14 0.55 -7.54
N LEU A 233 -25.91 0.29 -7.03
CA LEU A 233 -25.55 -0.97 -6.42
C LEU A 233 -25.93 -0.99 -4.93
N ASN A 234 -26.78 -1.94 -4.56
CA ASN A 234 -27.13 -2.14 -3.15
C ASN A 234 -25.90 -2.61 -2.34
N TRP A 235 -25.72 -2.04 -1.15
CA TRP A 235 -24.70 -2.53 -0.23
C TRP A 235 -25.10 -3.89 0.34
N THR A 236 -24.24 -4.89 0.15
CA THR A 236 -24.48 -6.30 0.56
C THR A 236 -23.72 -6.68 1.83
N GLY A 237 -22.99 -5.74 2.44
CA GLY A 237 -22.11 -6.01 3.59
C GLY A 237 -20.70 -6.42 3.21
N ALA A 238 -20.39 -6.57 1.91
CA ALA A 238 -19.05 -6.93 1.42
C ALA A 238 -18.74 -6.22 0.10
N VAL A 239 -17.48 -6.03 -0.19
CA VAL A 239 -17.00 -5.54 -1.49
C VAL A 239 -16.78 -6.75 -2.40
N ASP A 240 -17.46 -6.74 -3.54
CA ASP A 240 -17.40 -7.76 -4.59
C ASP A 240 -16.66 -7.25 -5.85
N GLU A 241 -16.47 -8.13 -6.84
CA GLU A 241 -15.77 -7.82 -8.10
C GLU A 241 -16.44 -6.70 -8.92
N GLU A 242 -17.77 -6.54 -8.83
CA GLU A 242 -18.47 -5.46 -9.54
C GLU A 242 -18.10 -4.09 -8.97
N ARG A 243 -18.03 -4.00 -7.64
CA ARG A 243 -17.61 -2.77 -6.96
C ARG A 243 -16.17 -2.39 -7.29
N LEU A 244 -15.27 -3.36 -7.43
CA LEU A 244 -13.86 -3.11 -7.75
C LEU A 244 -13.62 -2.54 -9.16
N LYS A 245 -14.65 -2.34 -9.98
CA LYS A 245 -14.55 -1.72 -11.31
C LYS A 245 -14.58 -0.19 -11.30
N ASN A 246 -14.99 0.44 -10.19
CA ASN A 246 -15.29 1.86 -10.12
C ASN A 246 -14.16 2.71 -9.52
N PHE A 247 -12.91 2.25 -9.61
CA PHE A 247 -11.77 3.07 -9.22
C PHE A 247 -11.54 4.20 -10.22
N VAL A 248 -11.23 5.38 -9.67
CA VAL A 248 -11.05 6.64 -10.41
C VAL A 248 -9.81 7.40 -9.92
N PRO A 249 -9.32 8.41 -10.65
CA PRO A 249 -8.24 9.26 -10.16
C PRO A 249 -8.60 10.01 -8.88
N ALA A 250 -7.61 10.28 -8.03
CA ALA A 250 -7.73 10.81 -6.67
C ALA A 250 -8.47 12.16 -6.51
N ASN A 251 -8.77 12.85 -7.59
CA ASN A 251 -9.44 14.16 -7.58
C ASN A 251 -10.91 14.10 -8.06
N VAL A 252 -11.44 12.91 -8.36
CA VAL A 252 -12.79 12.80 -8.95
C VAL A 252 -13.70 11.79 -8.25
N GLY A 253 -13.22 11.08 -7.23
CA GLY A 253 -13.98 10.07 -6.50
C GLY A 253 -14.61 10.56 -5.20
N ASP A 254 -15.10 9.61 -4.42
CA ASP A 254 -15.81 9.84 -3.17
C ASP A 254 -14.94 9.64 -1.91
N ALA A 255 -13.66 9.26 -2.04
CA ALA A 255 -12.74 9.09 -0.88
C ALA A 255 -12.40 10.42 -0.19
N GLY A 256 -12.63 11.56 -0.85
CA GLY A 256 -12.45 12.89 -0.24
C GLY A 256 -11.01 13.24 0.05
N HIS A 257 -10.08 12.90 -0.85
CA HIS A 257 -8.64 13.14 -0.67
C HIS A 257 -8.27 14.59 -0.35
N GLU A 258 -9.01 15.57 -0.86
CA GLU A 258 -8.78 16.98 -0.52
C GLU A 258 -8.90 17.22 0.98
N GLN A 259 -9.98 16.75 1.60
CA GLN A 259 -10.24 16.93 3.03
C GLN A 259 -9.27 16.09 3.88
N VAL A 260 -9.00 14.86 3.46
CA VAL A 260 -8.04 13.98 4.13
C VAL A 260 -6.63 14.56 4.10
N LEU A 261 -6.17 15.07 2.96
CA LEU A 261 -4.84 15.64 2.84
C LEU A 261 -4.71 17.02 3.51
N LEU A 262 -5.77 17.83 3.55
CA LEU A 262 -5.81 19.05 4.38
C LEU A 262 -5.58 18.72 5.86
N GLU A 263 -6.23 17.70 6.37
CA GLU A 263 -6.06 17.28 7.77
C GLU A 263 -4.70 16.59 8.00
N LEU A 264 -4.27 15.75 7.05
CA LEU A 264 -2.94 15.13 7.08
C LEU A 264 -1.82 16.17 7.21
N ARG A 265 -1.91 17.30 6.50
CA ARG A 265 -0.91 18.36 6.53
C ARG A 265 -0.57 18.81 7.96
N GLU A 266 -1.56 18.90 8.82
CA GLU A 266 -1.36 19.28 10.24
C GLU A 266 -0.60 18.20 11.04
N HIS A 267 -0.71 16.95 10.63
CA HIS A 267 -0.04 15.80 11.26
C HIS A 267 1.35 15.50 10.68
N LEU A 268 1.63 15.93 9.44
CA LEU A 268 2.84 15.56 8.69
C LEU A 268 4.15 15.80 9.47
N PRO A 269 4.38 16.95 10.15
CA PRO A 269 5.65 17.17 10.85
C PRO A 269 5.90 16.13 11.96
N LYS A 270 4.86 15.63 12.59
CA LYS A 270 4.93 14.60 13.65
C LYS A 270 5.12 13.21 13.03
N LEU A 271 4.34 12.88 12.01
CA LEU A 271 4.38 11.59 11.32
C LEU A 271 5.72 11.39 10.61
N THR A 272 6.22 12.39 9.91
CA THR A 272 7.54 12.36 9.25
C THR A 272 8.65 12.10 10.27
N ARG A 273 8.68 12.84 11.38
CA ARG A 273 9.66 12.58 12.45
C ARG A 273 9.54 11.19 13.05
N LYS A 274 8.31 10.65 13.20
CA LYS A 274 8.09 9.27 13.65
C LYS A 274 8.72 8.27 12.68
N MET A 275 8.46 8.41 11.38
CA MET A 275 9.00 7.51 10.35
C MET A 275 10.51 7.63 10.23
N GLN A 276 11.07 8.84 10.28
CA GLN A 276 12.53 9.05 10.27
C GLN A 276 13.23 8.42 11.48
N LYS A 277 12.63 8.44 12.67
CA LYS A 277 13.16 7.72 13.85
C LYS A 277 13.19 6.21 13.66
N LEU A 278 12.31 5.67 12.83
CA LEU A 278 12.29 4.26 12.44
C LEU A 278 13.25 3.96 11.27
N GLY A 279 13.94 4.98 10.75
CA GLY A 279 14.92 4.86 9.66
C GLY A 279 14.30 4.90 8.27
N VAL A 280 13.08 5.42 8.13
CA VAL A 280 12.42 5.68 6.84
C VAL A 280 12.74 7.12 6.40
N PRO A 281 12.99 7.40 5.11
CA PRO A 281 13.45 8.74 4.68
C PRO A 281 12.42 9.85 4.90
N GLY A 282 11.13 9.53 4.95
CA GLY A 282 10.05 10.50 5.13
C GLY A 282 8.69 9.85 5.21
N PHE A 283 7.64 10.64 5.00
CA PHE A 283 6.27 10.17 4.93
C PHE A 283 5.86 9.96 3.46
N PHE A 284 5.36 8.79 3.12
CA PHE A 284 5.02 8.43 1.75
C PHE A 284 3.52 8.59 1.45
N LEU A 285 3.22 9.07 0.25
CA LEU A 285 1.95 8.86 -0.43
C LEU A 285 2.20 7.94 -1.63
N GLU A 286 1.56 6.79 -1.62
CA GLU A 286 1.79 5.71 -2.58
C GLU A 286 0.58 5.53 -3.49
N VAL A 287 0.75 5.81 -4.78
CA VAL A 287 -0.33 5.72 -5.77
C VAL A 287 -0.62 4.26 -6.12
N GLU A 288 -1.88 3.85 -5.92
CA GLU A 288 -2.42 2.53 -6.27
C GLU A 288 -3.73 2.69 -7.05
N PRO A 289 -3.70 3.08 -8.34
CA PRO A 289 -4.85 3.65 -9.00
C PRO A 289 -5.96 2.68 -9.43
N HIS A 290 -5.67 1.45 -9.78
CA HIS A 290 -6.62 0.42 -10.24
C HIS A 290 -7.58 0.88 -11.36
N LEU A 291 -7.15 1.78 -12.27
CA LEU A 291 -8.02 2.48 -13.22
C LEU A 291 -8.54 1.65 -14.40
N LYS A 292 -7.97 0.48 -14.66
CA LYS A 292 -8.40 -0.40 -15.76
C LYS A 292 -9.07 -1.66 -15.24
N GLY A 293 -10.15 -1.50 -14.47
CA GLY A 293 -11.06 -2.58 -14.10
C GLY A 293 -10.38 -3.92 -13.87
N GLY A 294 -9.70 -4.06 -12.79
CA GLY A 294 -9.12 -5.32 -12.45
C GLY A 294 -9.54 -5.62 -11.04
N GLY A 295 -10.29 -6.63 -10.83
CA GLY A 295 -10.67 -7.05 -9.50
C GLY A 295 -9.47 -7.16 -8.54
N GLN A 296 -9.71 -7.64 -7.35
CA GLN A 296 -8.76 -7.70 -6.23
C GLN A 296 -7.34 -8.19 -6.57
N PHE A 297 -7.18 -8.95 -7.67
CA PHE A 297 -5.91 -9.55 -8.07
C PHE A 297 -5.32 -8.98 -9.36
N GLY A 298 -5.98 -8.02 -9.97
CA GLY A 298 -5.64 -7.56 -11.31
C GLY A 298 -5.52 -6.06 -11.47
N GLY A 299 -5.42 -5.28 -10.38
CA GLY A 299 -5.25 -3.84 -10.44
C GLY A 299 -4.19 -3.48 -11.47
N PHE A 300 -4.63 -2.85 -12.56
CA PHE A 300 -3.78 -2.56 -13.69
C PHE A 300 -4.25 -1.27 -14.35
N SER A 301 -3.41 -0.27 -14.27
CA SER A 301 -3.70 1.04 -14.85
C SER A 301 -2.99 1.29 -16.17
N GLY A 302 -1.86 0.63 -16.41
CA GLY A 302 -0.95 0.91 -17.51
C GLY A 302 -0.19 2.24 -17.34
N PRO A 303 0.78 2.52 -18.21
CA PRO A 303 1.59 3.74 -18.15
C PRO A 303 0.74 5.02 -18.24
N ASP A 304 -0.28 5.01 -19.07
CA ASP A 304 -1.26 6.09 -19.24
C ASP A 304 -2.10 6.29 -18.00
N GLY A 305 -2.63 5.22 -17.39
CA GLY A 305 -3.44 5.28 -16.18
C GLY A 305 -2.64 5.75 -14.97
N VAL A 306 -1.43 5.23 -14.74
CA VAL A 306 -0.54 5.71 -13.67
C VAL A 306 -0.15 7.18 -13.89
N GLY A 307 0.12 7.58 -15.14
CA GLY A 307 0.36 8.98 -15.47
C GLY A 307 -0.81 9.90 -15.12
N VAL A 308 -2.05 9.46 -15.38
CA VAL A 308 -3.26 10.19 -14.96
C VAL A 308 -3.35 10.26 -13.44
N ALA A 309 -3.15 9.14 -12.74
CA ALA A 309 -3.27 9.08 -11.29
C ALA A 309 -2.24 9.96 -10.57
N VAL A 310 -0.98 9.97 -11.04
CA VAL A 310 0.08 10.84 -10.52
C VAL A 310 -0.26 12.31 -10.72
N ARG A 311 -0.77 12.70 -11.90
CA ARG A 311 -1.22 14.09 -12.16
C ARG A 311 -2.39 14.48 -11.28
N ALA A 312 -3.36 13.57 -11.06
CA ALA A 312 -4.50 13.81 -10.19
C ALA A 312 -4.05 14.06 -8.74
N LEU A 313 -3.17 13.21 -8.20
CA LEU A 313 -2.62 13.41 -6.86
C LEU A 313 -1.87 14.74 -6.75
N ARG A 314 -1.02 15.07 -7.72
CA ARG A 314 -0.31 16.36 -7.75
C ARG A 314 -1.28 17.54 -7.70
N SER A 315 -2.35 17.50 -8.49
CA SER A 315 -3.38 18.55 -8.49
C SER A 315 -4.00 18.75 -7.10
N VAL A 316 -4.27 17.66 -6.37
CA VAL A 316 -4.77 17.73 -4.99
C VAL A 316 -3.70 18.30 -4.05
N LEU A 317 -2.45 17.83 -4.15
CA LEU A 317 -1.34 18.30 -3.31
C LEU A 317 -1.07 19.80 -3.50
N ASP A 318 -1.06 20.27 -4.75
CA ASP A 318 -0.92 21.69 -5.09
C ASP A 318 -2.06 22.52 -4.48
N TYR A 319 -3.31 22.04 -4.57
CA TYR A 319 -4.48 22.69 -3.99
C TYR A 319 -4.41 22.79 -2.46
N VAL A 320 -3.98 21.71 -1.78
CA VAL A 320 -3.87 21.70 -0.31
C VAL A 320 -2.55 22.24 0.22
N ASN A 321 -1.67 22.71 -0.66
CA ASN A 321 -0.36 23.28 -0.35
C ASN A 321 0.53 22.33 0.46
N ILE A 322 0.72 21.12 -0.06
CA ILE A 322 1.68 20.13 0.45
C ILE A 322 2.81 19.95 -0.56
N ASP A 323 4.03 20.24 -0.17
CA ASP A 323 5.22 20.04 -1.00
C ASP A 323 5.53 18.54 -1.14
N TYR A 324 5.96 18.13 -2.34
CA TYR A 324 6.25 16.72 -2.66
C TYR A 324 7.55 16.56 -3.43
N ASP A 325 8.19 15.36 -3.29
CA ASP A 325 9.40 15.01 -4.02
C ASP A 325 9.05 14.39 -5.38
N MET A 326 9.50 15.05 -6.45
CA MET A 326 9.50 14.51 -7.81
C MET A 326 10.77 14.92 -8.54
N ARG A 327 11.26 14.06 -9.43
CA ARG A 327 12.43 14.39 -10.26
C ARG A 327 12.15 15.57 -11.18
N THR A 328 13.10 16.49 -11.16
CA THR A 328 13.17 17.57 -12.14
C THR A 328 13.95 17.13 -13.37
N PHE A 329 13.91 17.93 -14.44
CA PHE A 329 14.77 17.71 -15.60
C PHE A 329 16.26 17.75 -15.25
N ALA A 330 16.67 18.57 -14.29
CA ALA A 330 18.04 18.64 -13.81
C ALA A 330 18.48 17.32 -13.14
N ASP A 331 17.63 16.75 -12.29
CA ASP A 331 17.90 15.44 -11.65
C ASP A 331 18.06 14.32 -12.69
N ILE A 332 17.22 14.34 -13.74
CA ILE A 332 17.27 13.32 -14.82
C ILE A 332 18.59 13.47 -15.61
N ARG A 333 19.00 14.68 -15.91
CA ARG A 333 20.26 14.97 -16.58
C ARG A 333 21.46 14.47 -15.77
N GLU A 334 21.51 14.83 -14.49
CA GLU A 334 22.58 14.43 -13.58
C GLU A 334 22.68 12.91 -13.48
N ALA A 335 21.55 12.22 -13.26
CA ALA A 335 21.50 10.76 -13.16
C ALA A 335 21.96 10.05 -14.45
N ARG A 336 21.82 10.68 -15.61
CA ARG A 336 22.24 10.15 -16.91
C ARG A 336 23.60 10.64 -17.40
N GLY A 337 24.29 11.47 -16.60
CA GLY A 337 25.61 12.00 -16.93
C GLY A 337 25.64 13.01 -18.08
N PHE A 338 24.57 13.78 -18.26
CA PHE A 338 24.52 14.87 -19.24
C PHE A 338 24.88 16.23 -18.65
#